data_27b9bd8ed3ed48ae791403ee7d568f01
#
_entry.id   27b9bd8ed3ed48ae791403ee7d568f01
#
_cell.length_a   1.000
_cell.length_b   1.000
_cell.length_c   1.000
_cell.angle_alpha   90.00
_cell.angle_beta   90.00
_cell.angle_gamma   90.00
#
_symmetry.space_group_name_H-M   'P 1'
#
loop_
_entity.id
_entity.type
_entity.pdbx_description
1 polymer ?
#
loop_
_entity_poly.entity_id
_entity_poly.type
_entity_poly.pdbx_seq_one_letter_code
_entity_poly.pdbx_strand_id
1 'polypeptide(L)'
;MKVYHFTEQPYPNAWEKHEGSLRINLPNRHLDPKIAADLFHRYYDEWLLCDELGFDVMLNEHHATATCMSSTCIVGLSVLARQTKRARLLVLGYPIGHRPDPLRCAEELATVDVISRGRLDMGFIKGVPYEFPVSNQNAVGVMDRFWDAHDFIIKAMTSHDAPFNWESEFFHYRHVNLWPRPYQQPHPPVWTTTGSPINARIVGERGYVMATLGTGYATRPLYDVYRQAYAAKFHKPPAADRFAYLGLVAVADTEAEARRRGEMVSIYLGSSAIVAPQFRNPPGYLSVEDNVRILRGETRQRSKTKDGRFIDMHSGSVQDLIDAAIMFCGTPDQVYAQLVEFCDYCGGMGNLLMMGHAGPMSHADTVDNLTLFAKEVLPRLTQYKEPAAATTATAA
;
A
#
# COMPACT_ATOMS: atom_id res chain seq x y z
N MET A 1 0.30 5.03 -17.37
CA MET A 1 0.10 4.60 -15.97
C MET A 1 1.06 3.46 -15.66
N LYS A 2 1.74 3.47 -14.49
CA LYS A 2 2.53 2.35 -13.99
C LYS A 2 1.63 1.42 -13.18
N VAL A 3 1.93 0.12 -13.20
CA VAL A 3 1.18 -0.89 -12.44
C VAL A 3 2.14 -1.69 -11.58
N TYR A 4 1.91 -1.68 -10.27
CA TYR A 4 2.65 -2.45 -9.28
C TYR A 4 1.81 -3.64 -8.86
N HIS A 5 2.28 -4.85 -9.10
CA HIS A 5 1.59 -6.03 -8.57
C HIS A 5 1.84 -6.15 -7.06
N PHE A 6 0.76 -6.38 -6.33
CA PHE A 6 0.73 -6.52 -4.89
C PHE A 6 0.04 -7.82 -4.46
N THR A 7 0.63 -8.51 -3.52
CA THR A 7 0.02 -9.59 -2.74
C THR A 7 0.47 -9.48 -1.29
N GLU A 8 -0.41 -9.83 -0.35
CA GLU A 8 -0.06 -9.90 1.07
C GLU A 8 0.63 -11.21 1.46
N GLN A 9 0.95 -12.08 0.54
CA GLN A 9 1.53 -13.40 0.83
C GLN A 9 0.75 -14.15 1.92
N PRO A 10 -0.55 -14.40 1.74
CA PRO A 10 -1.36 -15.05 2.75
C PRO A 10 -0.95 -16.52 2.96
N TYR A 11 -1.40 -17.11 4.08
CA TYR A 11 -1.38 -18.55 4.33
C TYR A 11 -2.79 -19.12 4.12
N PRO A 12 -3.16 -19.57 2.90
CA PRO A 12 -4.54 -19.91 2.52
C PRO A 12 -5.19 -20.96 3.41
N ASN A 13 -4.41 -21.94 3.89
CA ASN A 13 -4.93 -23.01 4.75
C ASN A 13 -5.53 -22.52 6.09
N ALA A 14 -5.26 -21.27 6.48
CA ALA A 14 -5.88 -20.68 7.66
C ALA A 14 -7.38 -20.41 7.44
N TRP A 15 -7.79 -20.02 6.23
CA TRP A 15 -9.20 -19.77 5.90
C TRP A 15 -10.04 -21.06 5.89
N GLU A 16 -9.43 -22.19 5.58
CA GLU A 16 -10.11 -23.49 5.57
C GLU A 16 -10.41 -24.02 6.99
N LYS A 17 -9.63 -23.59 7.98
CA LYS A 17 -9.61 -24.19 9.30
C LYS A 17 -10.13 -23.30 10.43
N HIS A 18 -10.32 -22.00 10.17
CA HIS A 18 -10.64 -21.01 11.20
C HIS A 18 -11.70 -20.03 10.73
N GLU A 19 -12.79 -19.94 11.50
CA GLU A 19 -13.89 -18.98 11.26
C GLU A 19 -13.68 -17.64 11.98
N GLY A 20 -12.67 -17.53 12.83
CA GLY A 20 -12.41 -16.34 13.65
C GLY A 20 -11.36 -15.40 13.05
N SER A 21 -10.81 -14.56 13.92
CA SER A 21 -9.71 -13.67 13.55
C SER A 21 -8.46 -14.44 13.14
N LEU A 22 -7.95 -14.15 11.94
CA LEU A 22 -6.67 -14.64 11.45
C LEU A 22 -5.49 -13.72 11.85
N ARG A 23 -5.79 -12.65 12.61
CA ARG A 23 -4.83 -11.64 13.04
C ARG A 23 -4.64 -11.67 14.55
N ILE A 24 -3.41 -11.59 15.03
CA ILE A 24 -2.96 -11.47 16.41
C ILE A 24 -3.19 -12.74 17.24
N ASN A 25 -4.39 -13.31 17.23
CA ASN A 25 -4.80 -14.35 18.17
C ASN A 25 -4.69 -15.78 17.63
N LEU A 26 -4.49 -15.95 16.32
CA LEU A 26 -4.33 -17.28 15.74
C LEU A 26 -2.95 -17.84 16.14
N PRO A 27 -2.88 -18.95 16.91
CA PRO A 27 -1.60 -19.54 17.28
C PRO A 27 -0.83 -20.06 16.06
N ASN A 28 0.46 -19.81 16.00
CA ASN A 28 1.31 -20.19 14.86
C ASN A 28 1.48 -21.73 14.69
N ARG A 29 1.04 -22.55 15.64
CA ARG A 29 0.97 -24.03 15.47
C ARG A 29 0.07 -24.45 14.31
N HIS A 30 -0.79 -23.55 13.82
CA HIS A 30 -1.67 -23.81 12.67
C HIS A 30 -0.98 -23.61 11.33
N LEU A 31 0.22 -23.04 11.32
CA LEU A 31 1.06 -22.93 10.14
C LEU A 31 1.97 -24.17 10.05
N ASP A 32 1.91 -24.85 8.90
CA ASP A 32 2.89 -25.86 8.53
C ASP A 32 4.08 -25.18 7.84
N PRO A 33 5.31 -25.26 8.39
CA PRO A 33 6.49 -24.61 7.80
C PRO A 33 6.83 -25.09 6.38
N LYS A 34 6.48 -26.34 6.02
CA LYS A 34 6.73 -26.85 4.68
C LYS A 34 5.79 -26.21 3.66
N ILE A 35 4.49 -26.15 3.99
CA ILE A 35 3.51 -25.44 3.16
C ILE A 35 3.87 -23.95 3.05
N ALA A 36 4.28 -23.34 4.16
CA ALA A 36 4.70 -21.92 4.13
C ALA A 36 5.93 -21.70 3.24
N ALA A 37 6.90 -22.64 3.24
CA ALA A 37 8.06 -22.56 2.34
C ALA A 37 7.63 -22.61 0.87
N ASP A 38 6.75 -23.56 0.49
CA ASP A 38 6.23 -23.67 -0.87
C ASP A 38 5.46 -22.41 -1.29
N LEU A 39 4.68 -21.83 -0.38
CA LEU A 39 3.96 -20.58 -0.62
C LEU A 39 4.91 -19.38 -0.82
N PHE A 40 5.98 -19.26 -0.06
CA PHE A 40 6.98 -18.20 -0.27
C PHE A 40 7.63 -18.34 -1.65
N HIS A 41 8.03 -19.55 -2.07
CA HIS A 41 8.57 -19.78 -3.41
C HIS A 41 7.55 -19.38 -4.48
N ARG A 42 6.30 -19.82 -4.36
CA ARG A 42 5.21 -19.44 -5.25
C ARG A 42 5.07 -17.91 -5.39
N TYR A 43 5.03 -17.17 -4.28
CA TYR A 43 4.85 -15.72 -4.31
C TYR A 43 6.05 -15.01 -4.95
N TYR A 44 7.26 -15.49 -4.72
CA TYR A 44 8.42 -14.94 -5.41
C TYR A 44 8.41 -15.24 -6.91
N ASP A 45 8.02 -16.44 -7.32
CA ASP A 45 7.87 -16.79 -8.73
C ASP A 45 6.79 -15.91 -9.41
N GLU A 46 5.69 -15.62 -8.75
CA GLU A 46 4.65 -14.68 -9.23
C GLU A 46 5.21 -13.25 -9.40
N TRP A 47 6.06 -12.76 -8.51
CA TRP A 47 6.73 -11.47 -8.69
C TRP A 47 7.82 -11.48 -9.76
N LEU A 48 8.53 -12.58 -9.95
CA LEU A 48 9.46 -12.71 -11.07
C LEU A 48 8.74 -12.71 -12.41
N LEU A 49 7.60 -13.39 -12.49
CA LEU A 49 6.69 -13.32 -13.63
C LEU A 49 6.24 -11.88 -13.89
N CYS A 50 5.93 -11.11 -12.85
CA CYS A 50 5.57 -9.69 -12.98
C CYS A 50 6.69 -8.87 -13.63
N ASP A 51 7.95 -9.08 -13.25
CA ASP A 51 9.10 -8.42 -13.90
C ASP A 51 9.18 -8.77 -15.40
N GLU A 52 8.88 -10.03 -15.78
CA GLU A 52 8.84 -10.47 -17.17
C GLU A 52 7.68 -9.86 -17.95
N LEU A 53 6.53 -9.75 -17.32
CA LEU A 53 5.30 -9.20 -17.91
C LEU A 53 5.27 -7.66 -17.98
N GLY A 54 6.23 -6.98 -17.35
CA GLY A 54 6.35 -5.52 -17.40
C GLY A 54 5.62 -4.78 -16.28
N PHE A 55 5.24 -5.46 -15.21
CA PHE A 55 4.79 -4.83 -13.98
C PHE A 55 5.98 -4.36 -13.13
N ASP A 56 5.73 -3.36 -12.30
CA ASP A 56 6.50 -3.13 -11.09
C ASP A 56 5.93 -4.00 -9.95
N VAL A 57 6.68 -4.15 -8.84
CA VAL A 57 6.25 -5.01 -7.72
C VAL A 57 6.16 -4.23 -6.42
N MET A 58 5.20 -4.60 -5.59
CA MET A 58 4.97 -4.00 -4.28
C MET A 58 4.91 -5.08 -3.20
N LEU A 59 5.62 -4.83 -2.10
CA LEU A 59 5.57 -5.61 -0.87
C LEU A 59 5.09 -4.72 0.28
N ASN A 60 4.45 -5.36 1.26
CA ASN A 60 4.11 -4.75 2.54
C ASN A 60 4.66 -5.57 3.70
N GLU A 61 4.38 -5.12 4.92
CA GLU A 61 4.74 -5.81 6.15
C GLU A 61 3.57 -5.84 7.11
N HIS A 62 3.26 -7.04 7.62
CA HIS A 62 2.30 -7.26 8.70
C HIS A 62 2.81 -8.30 9.68
N HIS A 63 2.38 -8.21 10.92
CA HIS A 63 2.84 -9.06 12.00
C HIS A 63 1.71 -9.87 12.64
N ALA A 64 2.07 -11.04 13.18
CA ALA A 64 1.17 -11.93 13.94
C ALA A 64 -0.14 -12.23 13.19
N THR A 65 -0.08 -12.52 11.90
CA THR A 65 -1.28 -12.76 11.07
C THR A 65 -1.05 -13.82 10.01
N ALA A 66 -2.06 -14.67 9.77
CA ALA A 66 -2.07 -15.60 8.65
C ALA A 66 -2.50 -14.93 7.33
N THR A 67 -3.05 -13.71 7.37
CA THR A 67 -3.45 -12.99 6.15
C THR A 67 -2.26 -12.41 5.39
N CYS A 68 -1.10 -12.31 6.07
CA CYS A 68 0.14 -11.83 5.48
C CYS A 68 1.33 -12.48 6.20
N MET A 69 2.07 -13.35 5.51
CA MET A 69 3.28 -13.96 6.05
C MET A 69 4.53 -13.06 5.93
N SER A 70 4.42 -11.91 5.27
CA SER A 70 5.51 -10.95 5.09
C SER A 70 5.76 -10.13 6.35
N SER A 71 6.29 -10.78 7.39
CA SER A 71 6.66 -10.12 8.66
C SER A 71 8.01 -9.39 8.62
N THR A 72 8.75 -9.53 7.51
CA THR A 72 10.07 -8.92 7.27
C THR A 72 10.20 -8.59 5.79
N CYS A 73 9.44 -7.60 5.34
CA CYS A 73 9.37 -7.23 3.92
C CYS A 73 10.74 -6.96 3.30
N ILE A 74 11.70 -6.47 4.09
CA ILE A 74 13.05 -6.17 3.61
C ILE A 74 13.82 -7.42 3.14
N VAL A 75 13.54 -8.59 3.72
CA VAL A 75 14.13 -9.86 3.29
C VAL A 75 13.60 -10.21 1.89
N GLY A 76 12.29 -10.14 1.68
CA GLY A 76 11.67 -10.36 0.38
C GLY A 76 12.14 -9.38 -0.67
N LEU A 77 12.21 -8.08 -0.32
CA LEU A 77 12.76 -7.05 -1.20
C LEU A 77 14.21 -7.33 -1.60
N SER A 78 15.04 -7.82 -0.68
CA SER A 78 16.43 -8.14 -0.97
C SER A 78 16.56 -9.29 -1.98
N VAL A 79 15.71 -10.32 -1.85
CA VAL A 79 15.61 -11.41 -2.83
C VAL A 79 15.21 -10.87 -4.20
N LEU A 80 14.14 -10.09 -4.27
CA LEU A 80 13.64 -9.52 -5.52
C LEU A 80 14.60 -8.47 -6.10
N ALA A 81 15.30 -7.69 -5.29
CA ALA A 81 16.31 -6.74 -5.75
C ALA A 81 17.44 -7.41 -6.54
N ARG A 82 17.78 -8.65 -6.17
CA ARG A 82 18.81 -9.43 -6.87
C ARG A 82 18.28 -10.20 -8.07
N GLN A 83 17.04 -10.72 -8.00
CA GLN A 83 16.50 -11.64 -9.01
C GLN A 83 15.77 -10.91 -10.14
N THR A 84 15.07 -9.80 -9.86
CA THR A 84 14.40 -8.97 -10.88
C THR A 84 15.39 -8.10 -11.65
N LYS A 85 15.03 -7.70 -12.86
CA LYS A 85 15.90 -6.93 -13.75
C LYS A 85 15.41 -5.52 -14.04
N ARG A 86 14.08 -5.33 -14.14
CA ARG A 86 13.46 -4.08 -14.62
C ARG A 86 12.49 -3.48 -13.61
N ALA A 87 11.70 -4.33 -12.95
CA ALA A 87 10.66 -3.90 -12.04
C ALA A 87 11.20 -2.97 -10.94
N ARG A 88 10.52 -1.86 -10.70
CA ARG A 88 10.70 -1.09 -9.48
C ARG A 88 10.17 -1.89 -8.30
N LEU A 89 10.76 -1.65 -7.16
CA LEU A 89 10.52 -2.39 -5.92
C LEU A 89 9.94 -1.42 -4.89
N LEU A 90 8.63 -1.39 -4.80
CA LEU A 90 7.94 -0.55 -3.82
C LEU A 90 7.73 -1.33 -2.53
N VAL A 91 8.25 -0.81 -1.42
CA VAL A 91 7.84 -1.26 -0.09
C VAL A 91 6.75 -0.33 0.45
N LEU A 92 5.48 -0.76 0.36
CA LEU A 92 4.36 0.04 0.89
C LEU A 92 3.32 -0.88 1.53
N GLY A 93 3.34 -1.03 2.90
CA GLY A 93 4.01 -0.10 3.81
C GLY A 93 5.10 -0.69 4.67
N TYR A 94 6.09 0.13 4.79
CA TYR A 94 7.17 -0.06 5.74
C TYR A 94 6.81 0.70 7.03
N PRO A 95 6.51 0.00 8.16
CA PRO A 95 5.81 0.61 9.29
C PRO A 95 6.75 1.32 10.27
N ILE A 96 7.32 2.45 9.86
CA ILE A 96 8.28 3.21 10.69
C ILE A 96 7.66 3.83 11.95
N GLY A 97 6.34 3.95 12.04
CA GLY A 97 5.66 4.49 13.21
C GLY A 97 5.78 3.63 14.47
N HIS A 98 5.99 2.32 14.33
CA HIS A 98 6.18 1.40 15.46
C HIS A 98 7.52 0.66 15.47
N ARG A 99 8.42 0.93 14.52
CA ARG A 99 9.79 0.38 14.56
C ARG A 99 10.63 1.14 15.60
N PRO A 100 11.41 0.42 16.42
CA PRO A 100 12.19 1.04 17.49
C PRO A 100 13.46 1.76 16.99
N ASP A 101 13.97 1.39 15.81
CA ASP A 101 15.26 1.81 15.29
C ASP A 101 15.19 2.36 13.86
N PRO A 102 15.00 3.68 13.68
CA PRO A 102 14.99 4.30 12.36
C PRO A 102 16.36 4.27 11.65
N LEU A 103 17.48 4.13 12.38
CA LEU A 103 18.79 3.95 11.75
C LEU A 103 18.85 2.59 11.01
N ARG A 104 18.40 1.53 11.66
CA ARG A 104 18.30 0.22 11.02
C ARG A 104 17.40 0.28 9.78
N CYS A 105 16.29 1.01 9.85
CA CYS A 105 15.42 1.23 8.69
C CYS A 105 16.18 1.91 7.52
N ALA A 106 16.97 2.92 7.80
CA ALA A 106 17.78 3.61 6.79
C ALA A 106 18.83 2.69 6.17
N GLU A 107 19.54 1.88 6.99
CA GLU A 107 20.55 0.90 6.54
C GLU A 107 19.93 -0.17 5.63
N GLU A 108 18.80 -0.75 6.03
CA GLU A 108 18.08 -1.77 5.26
C GLU A 108 17.64 -1.23 3.90
N LEU A 109 16.98 -0.07 3.87
CA LEU A 109 16.48 0.54 2.65
C LEU A 109 17.64 0.96 1.72
N ALA A 110 18.68 1.58 2.25
CA ALA A 110 19.85 1.96 1.46
C ALA A 110 20.55 0.72 0.86
N THR A 111 20.63 -0.37 1.61
CA THR A 111 21.21 -1.63 1.14
C THR A 111 20.39 -2.21 -0.01
N VAL A 112 19.07 -2.27 0.10
CA VAL A 112 18.17 -2.74 -0.97
C VAL A 112 18.30 -1.85 -2.21
N ASP A 113 18.39 -0.52 -2.03
CA ASP A 113 18.54 0.41 -3.13
C ASP A 113 19.84 0.20 -3.91
N VAL A 114 20.95 -0.07 -3.20
CA VAL A 114 22.24 -0.42 -3.83
C VAL A 114 22.18 -1.77 -4.54
N ILE A 115 21.62 -2.82 -3.90
CA ILE A 115 21.48 -4.15 -4.52
C ILE A 115 20.64 -4.06 -5.79
N SER A 116 19.54 -3.33 -5.75
CA SER A 116 18.62 -3.15 -6.88
C SER A 116 19.14 -2.18 -7.96
N ARG A 117 20.24 -1.48 -7.71
CA ARG A 117 20.79 -0.43 -8.58
C ARG A 117 19.79 0.70 -8.84
N GLY A 118 19.15 1.19 -7.78
CA GLY A 118 18.28 2.36 -7.83
C GLY A 118 16.83 2.05 -8.26
N ARG A 119 16.35 0.84 -8.04
CA ARG A 119 14.95 0.48 -8.35
C ARG A 119 14.02 0.52 -7.14
N LEU A 120 14.52 0.85 -5.95
CA LEU A 120 13.71 0.95 -4.73
C LEU A 120 12.82 2.20 -4.76
N ASP A 121 11.57 2.03 -4.28
CA ASP A 121 10.65 3.09 -3.85
C ASP A 121 10.31 2.87 -2.36
N MET A 122 10.48 3.90 -1.52
CA MET A 122 10.29 3.81 -0.07
C MET A 122 8.87 4.24 0.31
N GLY A 123 8.06 3.31 0.79
CA GLY A 123 6.69 3.58 1.21
C GLY A 123 6.52 3.49 2.72
N PHE A 124 6.48 4.64 3.39
CA PHE A 124 6.35 4.71 4.85
C PHE A 124 4.91 4.75 5.30
N ILE A 125 4.60 3.99 6.35
CA ILE A 125 3.29 3.99 7.00
C ILE A 125 3.43 4.13 8.52
N LYS A 126 2.34 4.60 9.14
CA LYS A 126 2.22 4.66 10.59
C LYS A 126 2.27 3.27 11.24
N GLY A 127 1.77 2.26 10.55
CA GLY A 127 1.45 0.94 11.07
C GLY A 127 -0.02 0.81 11.46
N VAL A 128 -0.53 -0.41 11.52
CA VAL A 128 -1.92 -0.70 11.87
C VAL A 128 -2.08 -0.86 13.39
N PRO A 129 -3.26 -0.54 13.94
CA PRO A 129 -3.43 -0.44 15.39
C PRO A 129 -3.09 -1.71 16.17
N TYR A 130 -3.45 -2.86 15.63
CA TYR A 130 -3.25 -4.15 16.29
C TYR A 130 -1.79 -4.63 16.32
N GLU A 131 -0.87 -3.99 15.60
CA GLU A 131 0.55 -4.36 15.57
C GLU A 131 1.40 -3.61 16.60
N PHE A 132 0.87 -2.55 17.23
CA PHE A 132 1.58 -1.83 18.28
C PHE A 132 1.91 -2.72 19.50
N PRO A 133 0.97 -3.52 20.04
CA PRO A 133 1.30 -4.47 21.09
C PRO A 133 2.33 -5.52 20.67
N VAL A 134 2.26 -5.99 19.42
CA VAL A 134 3.19 -7.00 18.87
C VAL A 134 4.62 -6.47 18.81
N SER A 135 4.79 -5.21 18.43
CA SER A 135 6.09 -4.53 18.36
C SER A 135 6.55 -3.93 19.69
N ASN A 136 5.81 -4.16 20.78
CA ASN A 136 6.06 -3.56 22.11
C ASN A 136 6.18 -2.03 22.06
N GLN A 137 5.31 -1.39 21.26
CA GLN A 137 5.30 0.07 21.09
C GLN A 137 4.02 0.69 21.63
N ASN A 138 4.15 1.90 22.14
CA ASN A 138 3.02 2.73 22.54
C ASN A 138 2.47 3.47 21.30
N ALA A 139 1.16 3.50 21.16
CA ALA A 139 0.50 4.21 20.07
C ALA A 139 0.29 5.71 20.35
N VAL A 140 0.52 6.17 21.58
CA VAL A 140 0.44 7.61 21.96
C VAL A 140 1.51 8.39 21.21
N GLY A 141 1.13 9.49 20.56
CA GLY A 141 2.05 10.33 19.80
C GLY A 141 2.61 9.67 18.53
N VAL A 142 1.97 8.60 18.04
CA VAL A 142 2.50 7.83 16.92
C VAL A 142 2.72 8.64 15.65
N MET A 143 1.94 9.68 15.40
CA MET A 143 2.15 10.52 14.20
C MET A 143 3.39 11.39 14.33
N ASP A 144 3.66 11.93 15.50
CA ASP A 144 4.87 12.74 15.78
C ASP A 144 6.10 11.84 15.70
N ARG A 145 6.03 10.66 16.31
CA ARG A 145 7.07 9.63 16.19
C ARG A 145 7.31 9.18 14.75
N PHE A 146 6.25 9.01 13.97
CA PHE A 146 6.34 8.64 12.54
C PHE A 146 7.12 9.69 11.75
N TRP A 147 6.79 10.98 11.93
CA TRP A 147 7.48 12.05 11.23
C TRP A 147 8.90 12.26 11.71
N ASP A 148 9.18 12.06 13.01
CA ASP A 148 10.53 12.09 13.55
C ASP A 148 11.41 10.97 12.98
N ALA A 149 10.90 9.73 12.95
CA ALA A 149 11.58 8.60 12.31
C ALA A 149 11.82 8.85 10.81
N HIS A 150 10.82 9.40 10.11
CA HIS A 150 10.94 9.76 8.70
C HIS A 150 12.04 10.80 8.49
N ASP A 151 12.01 11.91 9.21
CA ASP A 151 12.96 13.00 9.05
C ASP A 151 14.40 12.55 9.42
N PHE A 152 14.54 11.67 10.41
CA PHE A 152 15.80 11.00 10.72
C PHE A 152 16.31 10.14 9.54
N ILE A 153 15.46 9.27 8.96
CA ILE A 153 15.83 8.40 7.85
C ILE A 153 16.30 9.24 6.65
N ILE A 154 15.53 10.27 6.29
CA ILE A 154 15.90 11.15 5.17
C ILE A 154 17.22 11.86 5.45
N LYS A 155 17.43 12.37 6.68
CA LYS A 155 18.69 12.99 7.05
C LYS A 155 19.85 12.01 6.98
N ALA A 156 19.68 10.79 7.48
CA ALA A 156 20.72 9.77 7.40
C ALA A 156 21.12 9.45 5.94
N MET A 157 20.14 9.36 5.05
CA MET A 157 20.36 9.07 3.62
C MET A 157 20.99 10.24 2.84
N THR A 158 20.90 11.48 3.36
CA THR A 158 21.37 12.69 2.68
C THR A 158 22.58 13.37 3.33
N SER A 159 23.07 12.86 4.46
CA SER A 159 24.27 13.38 5.15
C SER A 159 25.49 12.58 4.72
N HIS A 160 26.39 13.19 3.93
CA HIS A 160 27.51 12.49 3.32
C HIS A 160 28.90 12.98 3.76
N ASP A 161 28.99 14.19 4.32
CA ASP A 161 30.29 14.84 4.61
C ASP A 161 30.86 14.45 5.97
N ALA A 162 30.01 14.30 6.98
CA ALA A 162 30.43 13.94 8.33
C ALA A 162 29.31 13.25 9.10
N PRO A 163 29.66 12.41 10.11
CA PRO A 163 28.68 11.89 11.05
C PRO A 163 27.93 13.01 11.77
N PHE A 164 26.65 12.75 12.11
CA PHE A 164 25.81 13.69 12.83
C PHE A 164 25.19 13.06 14.08
N ASN A 165 24.69 13.90 14.97
CA ASN A 165 23.88 13.47 16.11
C ASN A 165 22.40 13.79 15.84
N TRP A 166 21.50 12.97 16.41
CA TRP A 166 20.07 13.21 16.41
C TRP A 166 19.53 13.21 17.84
N GLU A 167 18.82 14.24 18.20
CA GLU A 167 18.18 14.42 19.48
C GLU A 167 16.75 14.86 19.27
N SER A 168 15.80 14.04 19.69
CA SER A 168 14.38 14.34 19.61
C SER A 168 13.64 13.77 20.83
N GLU A 169 12.32 13.91 20.87
CA GLU A 169 11.49 13.28 21.89
C GLU A 169 11.54 11.75 21.83
N PHE A 170 11.67 11.17 20.61
CA PHE A 170 11.51 9.73 20.39
C PHE A 170 12.83 9.00 20.15
N PHE A 171 13.84 9.68 19.60
CA PHE A 171 15.08 9.02 19.18
C PHE A 171 16.31 9.81 19.55
N HIS A 172 17.33 9.10 20.07
CA HIS A 172 18.60 9.66 20.48
C HIS A 172 19.75 8.87 19.85
N TYR A 173 20.42 9.48 18.88
CA TYR A 173 21.55 8.86 18.19
C TYR A 173 22.80 9.73 18.28
N ARG A 174 23.94 9.05 18.44
CA ARG A 174 25.26 9.66 18.42
C ARG A 174 26.03 9.13 17.22
N HIS A 175 26.72 10.03 16.55
CA HIS A 175 27.67 9.69 15.51
C HIS A 175 27.07 8.85 14.37
N VAL A 176 25.91 9.25 13.85
CA VAL A 176 25.23 8.58 12.74
C VAL A 176 26.05 8.75 11.46
N ASN A 177 26.36 7.62 10.81
CA ASN A 177 27.12 7.58 9.55
C ASN A 177 26.61 6.38 8.73
N LEU A 178 25.74 6.64 7.77
CA LEU A 178 25.05 5.59 7.01
C LEU A 178 25.94 4.91 5.99
N TRP A 179 26.14 3.61 6.11
CA TRP A 179 26.82 2.73 5.13
C TRP A 179 25.99 1.48 4.83
N PRO A 180 25.71 1.20 3.51
CA PRO A 180 25.99 2.03 2.34
C PRO A 180 25.12 3.28 2.29
N ARG A 181 25.53 4.30 1.54
CA ARG A 181 24.62 5.38 1.17
C ARG A 181 23.70 4.92 0.03
N PRO A 182 22.50 5.49 -0.15
CA PRO A 182 21.61 5.12 -1.24
C PRO A 182 22.25 5.25 -2.63
N TYR A 183 21.86 4.37 -3.54
CA TYR A 183 22.23 4.45 -4.94
C TYR A 183 21.54 5.64 -5.62
N GLN A 184 20.25 5.82 -5.35
CA GLN A 184 19.47 6.96 -5.82
C GLN A 184 19.80 8.22 -5.00
N GLN A 185 19.95 9.36 -5.66
CA GLN A 185 20.30 10.62 -5.02
C GLN A 185 19.16 11.63 -5.19
N PRO A 186 18.82 12.42 -4.15
CA PRO A 186 19.43 12.42 -2.81
C PRO A 186 19.01 11.22 -1.94
N HIS A 187 17.94 10.52 -2.29
CA HIS A 187 17.39 9.31 -1.69
C HIS A 187 16.36 8.67 -2.65
N PRO A 188 15.96 7.41 -2.45
CA PRO A 188 14.87 6.79 -3.20
C PRO A 188 13.55 7.58 -3.07
N PRO A 189 12.65 7.53 -4.08
CA PRO A 189 11.34 8.18 -4.00
C PRO A 189 10.57 7.78 -2.76
N VAL A 190 9.93 8.75 -2.09
CA VAL A 190 9.13 8.53 -0.88
C VAL A 190 7.66 8.43 -1.24
N TRP A 191 7.00 7.40 -0.72
CA TRP A 191 5.58 7.14 -0.82
C TRP A 191 4.97 7.08 0.58
N THR A 192 3.70 7.40 0.71
CA THR A 192 2.95 7.18 1.93
C THR A 192 1.46 6.99 1.65
N THR A 193 0.79 6.25 2.53
CA THR A 193 -0.67 6.06 2.45
C THR A 193 -1.39 7.09 3.30
N THR A 194 -2.51 7.58 2.82
CA THR A 194 -3.39 8.43 3.62
C THR A 194 -4.87 8.26 3.27
N GLY A 195 -5.72 8.36 4.29
CA GLY A 195 -7.17 8.44 4.18
C GLY A 195 -7.73 9.70 4.84
N SER A 196 -6.90 10.68 5.21
CA SER A 196 -7.35 11.91 5.85
C SER A 196 -6.89 13.17 5.11
N PRO A 197 -7.71 14.24 5.06
CA PRO A 197 -7.33 15.51 4.43
C PRO A 197 -6.09 16.15 5.06
N ILE A 198 -5.91 16.04 6.37
CA ILE A 198 -4.75 16.61 7.07
C ILE A 198 -3.46 15.96 6.56
N ASN A 199 -3.42 14.64 6.49
CA ASN A 199 -2.25 13.94 5.99
C ASN A 199 -2.06 14.16 4.48
N ALA A 200 -3.14 14.22 3.68
CA ALA A 200 -3.04 14.54 2.25
C ALA A 200 -2.37 15.89 2.01
N ARG A 201 -2.68 16.91 2.84
CA ARG A 201 -2.00 18.20 2.80
C ARG A 201 -0.51 18.09 3.12
N ILE A 202 -0.14 17.42 4.21
CA ILE A 202 1.27 17.26 4.62
C ILE A 202 2.07 16.53 3.53
N VAL A 203 1.50 15.48 2.95
CA VAL A 203 2.13 14.71 1.87
C VAL A 203 2.30 15.55 0.61
N GLY A 204 1.31 16.39 0.27
CA GLY A 204 1.38 17.34 -0.83
C GLY A 204 2.46 18.40 -0.63
N GLU A 205 2.58 18.98 0.57
CA GLU A 205 3.63 19.94 0.93
C GLU A 205 5.04 19.34 0.88
N ARG A 206 5.18 18.02 1.10
CA ARG A 206 6.46 17.29 0.99
C ARG A 206 6.74 16.82 -0.44
N GLY A 207 5.75 16.84 -1.34
CA GLY A 207 5.88 16.40 -2.73
C GLY A 207 6.05 14.89 -2.90
N TYR A 208 5.65 14.10 -1.91
CA TYR A 208 5.75 12.64 -1.94
C TYR A 208 4.63 12.00 -2.76
N VAL A 209 4.79 10.74 -3.14
CA VAL A 209 3.72 9.99 -3.79
C VAL A 209 2.67 9.60 -2.76
N MET A 210 1.43 10.01 -2.99
CA MET A 210 0.30 9.71 -2.13
C MET A 210 -0.47 8.51 -2.65
N ALA A 211 -0.57 7.46 -1.86
CA ALA A 211 -1.39 6.29 -2.13
C ALA A 211 -2.67 6.30 -1.27
N THR A 212 -3.78 5.88 -1.86
CA THR A 212 -5.04 5.62 -1.16
C THR A 212 -5.46 4.17 -1.31
N LEU A 213 -6.09 3.61 -0.28
CA LEU A 213 -6.45 2.20 -0.20
C LEU A 213 -7.95 2.07 0.08
N GLY A 214 -8.69 1.38 -0.78
CA GLY A 214 -10.09 1.03 -0.55
C GLY A 214 -11.05 2.20 -0.33
N THR A 215 -10.67 3.42 -0.73
CA THR A 215 -11.47 4.63 -0.54
C THR A 215 -12.51 4.83 -1.65
N GLY A 216 -12.37 4.10 -2.75
CA GLY A 216 -13.26 4.24 -3.89
C GLY A 216 -13.38 5.69 -4.36
N TYR A 217 -14.57 6.12 -4.74
CA TYR A 217 -14.82 7.49 -5.21
C TYR A 217 -14.61 8.58 -4.13
N ALA A 218 -14.43 8.22 -2.85
CA ALA A 218 -13.96 9.16 -1.82
C ALA A 218 -12.47 9.54 -1.95
N THR A 219 -11.75 8.96 -2.90
CA THR A 219 -10.34 9.29 -3.21
C THR A 219 -10.18 10.72 -3.74
N ARG A 220 -11.08 11.17 -4.63
CA ARG A 220 -10.94 12.47 -5.29
C ARG A 220 -10.76 13.65 -4.35
N PRO A 221 -11.57 13.85 -3.31
CA PRO A 221 -11.38 14.94 -2.36
C PRO A 221 -9.99 14.95 -1.70
N LEU A 222 -9.41 13.77 -1.43
CA LEU A 222 -8.07 13.66 -0.87
C LEU A 222 -7.00 14.10 -1.87
N TYR A 223 -7.17 13.72 -3.15
CA TYR A 223 -6.28 14.14 -4.22
C TYR A 223 -6.37 15.65 -4.46
N ASP A 224 -7.57 16.25 -4.35
CA ASP A 224 -7.74 17.68 -4.51
C ASP A 224 -7.06 18.48 -3.38
N VAL A 225 -7.13 18.02 -2.13
CA VAL A 225 -6.37 18.60 -1.01
C VAL A 225 -4.85 18.53 -1.27
N TYR A 226 -4.36 17.38 -1.75
CA TYR A 226 -2.96 17.22 -2.12
C TYR A 226 -2.56 18.21 -3.23
N ARG A 227 -3.36 18.30 -4.32
CA ARG A 227 -3.08 19.20 -5.45
C ARG A 227 -2.96 20.65 -5.00
N GLN A 228 -3.87 21.12 -4.14
CA GLN A 228 -3.85 22.46 -3.58
C GLN A 228 -2.58 22.70 -2.75
N ALA A 229 -2.25 21.79 -1.84
CA ALA A 229 -1.08 21.91 -0.99
C ALA A 229 0.23 21.88 -1.79
N TYR A 230 0.33 20.97 -2.76
CA TYR A 230 1.48 20.87 -3.65
C TYR A 230 1.65 22.14 -4.48
N ALA A 231 0.58 22.64 -5.12
CA ALA A 231 0.63 23.84 -5.94
C ALA A 231 1.01 25.08 -5.13
N ALA A 232 0.51 25.21 -3.90
CA ALA A 232 0.89 26.29 -2.99
C ALA A 232 2.37 26.26 -2.64
N LYS A 233 2.93 25.06 -2.41
CA LYS A 233 4.34 24.87 -1.99
C LYS A 233 5.32 24.99 -3.14
N PHE A 234 5.02 24.39 -4.29
CA PHE A 234 5.96 24.24 -5.42
C PHE A 234 5.67 25.17 -6.60
N HIS A 235 4.61 25.99 -6.52
CA HIS A 235 4.18 26.94 -7.56
C HIS A 235 3.92 26.30 -8.93
N LYS A 236 3.50 25.02 -8.94
CA LYS A 236 3.14 24.26 -10.14
C LYS A 236 2.20 23.11 -9.76
N PRO A 237 1.35 22.62 -10.67
CA PRO A 237 0.53 21.44 -10.40
C PRO A 237 1.41 20.19 -10.21
N PRO A 238 0.99 19.22 -9.39
CA PRO A 238 1.66 17.92 -9.31
C PRO A 238 1.44 17.14 -10.61
N ALA A 239 2.45 16.37 -11.01
CA ALA A 239 2.29 15.38 -12.07
C ALA A 239 1.46 14.19 -11.55
N ALA A 240 0.85 13.44 -12.44
CA ALA A 240 -0.01 12.32 -12.09
C ALA A 240 0.72 11.17 -11.40
N ASP A 241 2.03 11.03 -11.63
CA ASP A 241 2.88 10.07 -10.94
C ASP A 241 2.98 10.30 -9.41
N ARG A 242 2.44 11.41 -8.92
CA ARG A 242 2.30 11.71 -7.48
C ARG A 242 1.10 11.01 -6.84
N PHE A 243 0.21 10.40 -7.63
CA PHE A 243 -1.00 9.74 -7.15
C PHE A 243 -0.97 8.26 -7.43
N ALA A 244 -1.35 7.48 -6.43
CA ALA A 244 -1.45 6.04 -6.50
C ALA A 244 -2.75 5.55 -5.84
N TYR A 245 -3.36 4.54 -6.44
CA TYR A 245 -4.56 3.90 -5.90
C TYR A 245 -4.35 2.39 -5.79
N LEU A 246 -4.67 1.80 -4.64
CA LEU A 246 -4.74 0.36 -4.49
C LEU A 246 -6.15 -0.12 -4.86
N GLY A 247 -6.22 -0.90 -5.93
CA GLY A 247 -7.43 -1.56 -6.41
C GLY A 247 -7.27 -3.07 -6.43
N LEU A 248 -8.32 -3.77 -6.05
CA LEU A 248 -8.44 -5.21 -6.26
C LEU A 248 -8.70 -5.47 -7.73
N VAL A 249 -8.01 -6.43 -8.35
CA VAL A 249 -8.18 -6.67 -9.79
C VAL A 249 -8.42 -8.15 -10.06
N ALA A 250 -9.54 -8.44 -10.71
CA ALA A 250 -9.92 -9.78 -11.16
C ALA A 250 -10.31 -9.73 -12.64
N VAL A 251 -9.40 -10.08 -13.52
CA VAL A 251 -9.65 -10.15 -14.97
C VAL A 251 -9.68 -11.59 -15.45
N ALA A 252 -10.61 -11.92 -16.36
CA ALA A 252 -10.70 -13.22 -17.03
C ALA A 252 -11.32 -13.05 -18.42
N ASP A 253 -11.24 -14.09 -19.25
CA ASP A 253 -11.85 -14.08 -20.60
C ASP A 253 -13.38 -13.96 -20.54
N THR A 254 -14.01 -14.37 -19.44
CA THR A 254 -15.46 -14.26 -19.22
C THR A 254 -15.75 -13.52 -17.91
N GLU A 255 -16.88 -12.80 -17.89
CA GLU A 255 -17.35 -12.10 -16.68
C GLU A 255 -17.61 -13.07 -15.52
N ALA A 256 -18.16 -14.26 -15.81
CA ALA A 256 -18.43 -15.26 -14.78
C ALA A 256 -17.17 -15.72 -14.06
N GLU A 257 -16.10 -15.98 -14.80
CA GLU A 257 -14.82 -16.39 -14.25
C GLU A 257 -14.12 -15.23 -13.49
N ALA A 258 -14.19 -14.02 -14.02
CA ALA A 258 -13.68 -12.84 -13.33
C ALA A 258 -14.40 -12.63 -11.98
N ARG A 259 -15.74 -12.79 -11.94
CA ARG A 259 -16.51 -12.70 -10.69
C ARG A 259 -16.12 -13.79 -9.70
N ARG A 260 -15.91 -15.03 -10.14
CA ARG A 260 -15.41 -16.11 -9.28
C ARG A 260 -14.07 -15.73 -8.64
N ARG A 261 -13.13 -15.17 -9.42
CA ARG A 261 -11.86 -14.65 -8.88
C ARG A 261 -12.10 -13.48 -7.93
N GLY A 262 -12.99 -12.57 -8.26
CA GLY A 262 -13.37 -11.44 -7.41
C GLY A 262 -13.93 -11.86 -6.05
N GLU A 263 -14.73 -12.94 -6.00
CA GLU A 263 -15.22 -13.51 -4.75
C GLU A 263 -14.08 -14.02 -3.85
N MET A 264 -13.07 -14.69 -4.43
CA MET A 264 -11.90 -15.12 -3.66
C MET A 264 -11.13 -13.95 -3.05
N VAL A 265 -10.97 -12.87 -3.80
CA VAL A 265 -10.33 -11.64 -3.31
C VAL A 265 -11.19 -10.97 -2.23
N SER A 266 -12.52 -11.00 -2.34
CA SER A 266 -13.45 -10.46 -1.33
C SER A 266 -13.36 -11.18 0.01
N ILE A 267 -13.13 -12.50 0.02
CA ILE A 267 -12.91 -13.29 1.24
C ILE A 267 -11.74 -12.72 2.06
N TYR A 268 -10.67 -12.31 1.38
CA TYR A 268 -9.55 -11.65 2.05
C TYR A 268 -9.98 -10.35 2.75
N LEU A 269 -10.70 -9.47 2.07
CA LEU A 269 -11.15 -8.20 2.66
C LEU A 269 -12.02 -8.45 3.90
N GLY A 270 -13.01 -9.33 3.81
CA GLY A 270 -13.90 -9.66 4.92
C GLY A 270 -13.14 -10.20 6.12
N SER A 271 -12.26 -11.16 5.90
CA SER A 271 -11.50 -11.81 6.98
C SER A 271 -10.41 -10.91 7.59
N SER A 272 -9.78 -10.06 6.78
CA SER A 272 -8.72 -9.17 7.25
C SER A 272 -9.20 -8.09 8.23
N ALA A 273 -10.50 -7.77 8.23
CA ALA A 273 -11.13 -6.84 9.15
C ALA A 273 -11.44 -7.43 10.53
N ILE A 274 -11.42 -8.75 10.65
CA ILE A 274 -11.77 -9.44 11.92
C ILE A 274 -10.57 -9.35 12.86
N VAL A 275 -10.61 -8.38 13.77
CA VAL A 275 -9.61 -8.19 14.82
C VAL A 275 -10.33 -8.14 16.16
N ALA A 276 -9.76 -8.80 17.19
CA ALA A 276 -10.33 -8.79 18.53
C ALA A 276 -10.47 -7.33 19.05
N PRO A 277 -11.58 -6.99 19.75
CA PRO A 277 -11.92 -5.61 20.09
C PRO A 277 -10.81 -4.81 20.78
N GLN A 278 -10.07 -5.45 21.70
CA GLN A 278 -8.97 -4.82 22.45
C GLN A 278 -7.79 -4.37 21.58
N PHE A 279 -7.65 -4.92 20.39
CA PHE A 279 -6.57 -4.58 19.46
C PHE A 279 -6.99 -3.63 18.33
N ARG A 280 -8.30 -3.37 18.18
CA ARG A 280 -8.81 -2.51 17.09
C ARG A 280 -8.39 -1.05 17.22
N ASN A 281 -8.33 -0.56 18.44
CA ASN A 281 -8.01 0.83 18.73
C ASN A 281 -7.29 0.93 20.08
N PRO A 282 -5.98 0.60 20.13
CA PRO A 282 -5.21 0.78 21.34
C PRO A 282 -5.20 2.26 21.76
N PRO A 283 -5.14 2.55 23.06
CA PRO A 283 -5.12 3.91 23.57
C PRO A 283 -4.05 4.78 22.88
N GLY A 284 -4.45 5.97 22.41
CA GLY A 284 -3.57 6.93 21.75
C GLY A 284 -3.35 6.71 20.24
N TYR A 285 -3.84 5.61 19.67
CA TYR A 285 -3.70 5.38 18.22
C TYR A 285 -4.54 6.35 17.38
N LEU A 286 -5.75 6.63 17.84
CA LEU A 286 -6.65 7.62 17.24
C LEU A 286 -6.59 8.93 18.00
N SER A 287 -6.77 10.05 17.30
CA SER A 287 -6.98 11.35 17.94
C SER A 287 -8.25 11.34 18.79
N VAL A 288 -8.34 12.29 19.72
CA VAL A 288 -9.52 12.47 20.55
C VAL A 288 -10.75 12.74 19.68
N GLU A 289 -10.60 13.58 18.65
CA GLU A 289 -11.65 13.93 17.68
C GLU A 289 -12.16 12.71 16.92
N ASP A 290 -11.25 11.85 16.46
CA ASP A 290 -11.62 10.61 15.77
C ASP A 290 -12.38 9.64 16.70
N ASN A 291 -11.93 9.52 17.96
CA ASN A 291 -12.62 8.70 18.95
C ASN A 291 -14.05 9.24 19.23
N VAL A 292 -14.21 10.56 19.36
CA VAL A 292 -15.53 11.19 19.53
C VAL A 292 -16.42 10.93 18.32
N ARG A 293 -15.90 11.01 17.10
CA ARG A 293 -16.66 10.69 15.88
C ARG A 293 -17.16 9.25 15.88
N ILE A 294 -16.27 8.30 16.23
CA ILE A 294 -16.64 6.87 16.33
C ILE A 294 -17.75 6.66 17.37
N LEU A 295 -17.64 7.28 18.54
CA LEU A 295 -18.66 7.19 19.58
C LEU A 295 -20.01 7.78 19.15
N ARG A 296 -20.02 8.76 18.23
CA ARG A 296 -21.23 9.31 17.63
C ARG A 296 -21.77 8.46 16.46
N GLY A 297 -21.16 7.31 16.18
CA GLY A 297 -21.56 6.45 15.05
C GLY A 297 -21.06 6.95 13.68
N GLU A 298 -20.20 7.97 13.66
CA GLU A 298 -19.55 8.45 12.45
C GLU A 298 -18.40 7.49 12.12
N THR A 299 -18.63 6.53 11.23
CA THR A 299 -17.58 5.56 10.85
C THR A 299 -16.48 6.23 10.03
N ARG A 300 -15.25 5.86 10.31
CA ARG A 300 -14.03 6.49 9.78
C ARG A 300 -13.79 6.29 8.29
N GLN A 301 -14.25 5.20 7.73
CA GLN A 301 -14.07 4.85 6.33
C GLN A 301 -15.34 4.20 5.80
N ARG A 302 -16.14 4.99 5.14
CA ARG A 302 -17.17 4.48 4.25
C ARG A 302 -16.70 4.78 2.84
N SER A 303 -16.33 3.72 2.11
CA SER A 303 -16.15 3.81 0.68
C SER A 303 -17.45 4.23 0.03
N LYS A 304 -17.35 4.98 -1.04
CA LYS A 304 -18.54 5.49 -1.74
C LYS A 304 -18.52 5.02 -3.17
N THR A 305 -19.70 4.72 -3.66
CA THR A 305 -19.99 4.63 -5.09
C THR A 305 -19.96 6.02 -5.73
N LYS A 306 -19.98 6.08 -7.04
CA LYS A 306 -19.96 7.33 -7.80
C LYS A 306 -21.18 8.23 -7.51
N ASP A 307 -22.34 7.64 -7.28
CA ASP A 307 -23.59 8.33 -6.90
C ASP A 307 -23.68 8.68 -5.40
N GLY A 308 -22.62 8.36 -4.61
CA GLY A 308 -22.51 8.73 -3.21
C GLY A 308 -23.06 7.71 -2.21
N ARG A 309 -23.54 6.55 -2.64
CA ARG A 309 -23.98 5.46 -1.76
C ARG A 309 -22.78 4.93 -0.96
N PHE A 310 -22.93 4.72 0.33
CA PHE A 310 -21.91 4.17 1.20
C PHE A 310 -21.83 2.64 1.07
N ILE A 311 -20.60 2.13 0.98
CA ILE A 311 -20.30 0.70 0.93
C ILE A 311 -19.40 0.36 2.10
N ASP A 312 -19.70 -0.74 2.79
CA ASP A 312 -18.75 -1.39 3.67
C ASP A 312 -17.89 -2.34 2.85
N MET A 313 -16.62 -2.00 2.66
CA MET A 313 -15.69 -2.79 1.86
C MET A 313 -15.43 -4.20 2.41
N HIS A 314 -15.75 -4.45 3.68
CA HIS A 314 -15.49 -5.74 4.33
C HIS A 314 -16.68 -6.71 4.26
N SER A 315 -17.87 -6.22 3.94
CA SER A 315 -19.10 -7.01 3.85
C SER A 315 -19.88 -6.81 2.55
N GLY A 316 -19.40 -5.93 1.68
CA GLY A 316 -20.01 -5.66 0.37
C GLY A 316 -19.90 -6.84 -0.59
N SER A 317 -20.88 -7.01 -1.47
CA SER A 317 -20.82 -7.95 -2.58
C SER A 317 -19.73 -7.54 -3.58
N VAL A 318 -19.32 -8.45 -4.48
CA VAL A 318 -18.41 -8.13 -5.59
C VAL A 318 -18.94 -6.93 -6.41
N GLN A 319 -20.26 -6.87 -6.64
CA GLN A 319 -20.86 -5.75 -7.35
C GLN A 319 -20.73 -4.42 -6.58
N ASP A 320 -20.96 -4.44 -5.26
CA ASP A 320 -20.77 -3.24 -4.43
C ASP A 320 -19.33 -2.74 -4.49
N LEU A 321 -18.36 -3.66 -4.48
CA LEU A 321 -16.94 -3.31 -4.59
C LEU A 321 -16.59 -2.73 -5.95
N ILE A 322 -17.20 -3.25 -7.04
CA ILE A 322 -17.06 -2.69 -8.39
C ILE A 322 -17.68 -1.29 -8.45
N ASP A 323 -18.91 -1.13 -7.99
CA ASP A 323 -19.63 0.15 -8.01
C ASP A 323 -18.91 1.24 -7.22
N ALA A 324 -18.15 0.85 -6.21
CA ALA A 324 -17.34 1.76 -5.40
C ALA A 324 -15.91 1.95 -5.93
N ALA A 325 -15.54 1.32 -7.06
CA ALA A 325 -14.18 1.31 -7.61
C ALA A 325 -13.10 0.78 -6.62
N ILE A 326 -13.50 -0.09 -5.69
CA ILE A 326 -12.58 -0.82 -4.81
C ILE A 326 -12.04 -2.05 -5.56
N MET A 327 -12.88 -2.65 -6.38
CA MET A 327 -12.54 -3.77 -7.24
C MET A 327 -12.77 -3.41 -8.71
N PHE A 328 -11.84 -3.80 -9.56
CA PHE A 328 -11.94 -3.76 -11.01
C PHE A 328 -12.04 -5.21 -11.50
N CYS A 329 -13.23 -5.59 -11.96
CA CYS A 329 -13.54 -6.98 -12.21
C CYS A 329 -14.35 -7.15 -13.50
N GLY A 330 -13.96 -8.11 -14.31
CA GLY A 330 -14.63 -8.41 -15.59
C GLY A 330 -13.69 -8.89 -16.68
N THR A 331 -14.13 -8.80 -17.92
CA THR A 331 -13.27 -9.01 -19.08
C THR A 331 -12.22 -7.90 -19.21
N PRO A 332 -11.16 -8.08 -20.02
CA PRO A 332 -10.15 -7.03 -20.20
C PRO A 332 -10.72 -5.68 -20.60
N ASP A 333 -11.75 -5.65 -21.46
CA ASP A 333 -12.41 -4.40 -21.87
C ASP A 333 -13.16 -3.74 -20.70
N GLN A 334 -13.86 -4.53 -19.89
CA GLN A 334 -14.59 -4.03 -18.72
C GLN A 334 -13.61 -3.47 -17.68
N VAL A 335 -12.54 -4.22 -17.37
CA VAL A 335 -11.53 -3.78 -16.39
C VAL A 335 -10.82 -2.51 -16.87
N TYR A 336 -10.47 -2.42 -18.14
CA TYR A 336 -9.89 -1.21 -18.70
C TYR A 336 -10.82 0.00 -18.59
N ALA A 337 -12.09 -0.18 -18.97
CA ALA A 337 -13.10 0.89 -18.91
C ALA A 337 -13.32 1.38 -17.46
N GLN A 338 -13.42 0.46 -16.49
CA GLN A 338 -13.55 0.79 -15.07
C GLN A 338 -12.35 1.58 -14.55
N LEU A 339 -11.12 1.17 -14.90
CA LEU A 339 -9.89 1.86 -14.48
C LEU A 339 -9.78 3.26 -15.07
N VAL A 340 -10.11 3.43 -16.36
CA VAL A 340 -10.11 4.74 -17.02
C VAL A 340 -11.16 5.66 -16.41
N GLU A 341 -12.39 5.18 -16.24
CA GLU A 341 -13.47 5.97 -15.61
C GLU A 341 -13.08 6.46 -14.22
N PHE A 342 -12.50 5.58 -13.40
CA PHE A 342 -12.04 5.94 -12.06
C PHE A 342 -10.89 6.95 -12.09
N CYS A 343 -9.92 6.74 -13.00
CA CYS A 343 -8.79 7.66 -13.17
C CYS A 343 -9.27 9.06 -13.60
N ASP A 344 -10.20 9.14 -14.56
CA ASP A 344 -10.80 10.39 -15.02
C ASP A 344 -11.56 11.09 -13.89
N TYR A 345 -12.35 10.33 -13.13
CA TYR A 345 -13.06 10.86 -11.97
C TYR A 345 -12.08 11.46 -10.94
N CYS A 346 -10.97 10.81 -10.68
CA CYS A 346 -9.96 11.29 -9.73
C CYS A 346 -9.15 12.49 -10.27
N GLY A 347 -9.32 12.87 -11.54
CA GLY A 347 -8.54 13.94 -12.19
C GLY A 347 -7.10 13.52 -12.51
N GLY A 348 -6.91 12.26 -12.83
CA GLY A 348 -5.63 11.64 -13.15
C GLY A 348 -4.93 10.95 -11.98
N MET A 349 -4.34 9.79 -12.26
CA MET A 349 -3.41 9.10 -11.38
C MET A 349 -2.40 8.30 -12.22
N GLY A 350 -1.13 8.33 -11.82
CA GLY A 350 -0.05 7.70 -12.59
C GLY A 350 0.32 6.30 -12.14
N ASN A 351 -0.22 5.81 -11.00
CA ASN A 351 0.17 4.53 -10.44
C ASN A 351 -1.04 3.73 -9.96
N LEU A 352 -1.17 2.51 -10.45
CA LEU A 352 -2.10 1.51 -9.94
C LEU A 352 -1.33 0.50 -9.06
N LEU A 353 -1.71 0.38 -7.80
CA LEU A 353 -1.28 -0.69 -6.92
C LEU A 353 -2.28 -1.83 -7.07
N MET A 354 -1.95 -2.78 -7.94
CA MET A 354 -2.85 -3.85 -8.35
C MET A 354 -2.76 -5.02 -7.38
N MET A 355 -3.76 -5.20 -6.51
CA MET A 355 -3.90 -6.44 -5.78
C MET A 355 -4.51 -7.51 -6.71
N GLY A 356 -3.65 -8.19 -7.45
CA GLY A 356 -4.02 -9.23 -8.42
C GLY A 356 -4.07 -10.63 -7.83
N HIS A 357 -3.71 -10.77 -6.57
CA HIS A 357 -3.81 -11.99 -5.77
C HIS A 357 -4.17 -11.64 -4.33
N ALA A 358 -5.14 -12.35 -3.74
CA ALA A 358 -5.48 -12.24 -2.33
C ALA A 358 -6.20 -13.50 -1.81
N GLY A 359 -6.13 -13.72 -0.50
CA GLY A 359 -6.86 -14.78 0.18
C GLY A 359 -6.58 -16.19 -0.36
N PRO A 360 -7.63 -16.98 -0.64
CA PRO A 360 -7.49 -18.36 -1.09
C PRO A 360 -7.24 -18.53 -2.60
N MET A 361 -6.99 -17.46 -3.35
CA MET A 361 -6.79 -17.51 -4.80
C MET A 361 -5.63 -18.45 -5.17
N SER A 362 -5.85 -19.34 -6.14
CA SER A 362 -4.86 -20.33 -6.54
C SER A 362 -3.70 -19.72 -7.33
N HIS A 363 -2.58 -20.45 -7.44
CA HIS A 363 -1.47 -20.03 -8.31
C HIS A 363 -1.90 -19.90 -9.77
N ALA A 364 -2.64 -20.88 -10.27
CA ALA A 364 -3.14 -20.85 -11.66
C ALA A 364 -4.02 -19.62 -11.93
N ASP A 365 -4.98 -19.34 -11.06
CA ASP A 365 -5.83 -18.14 -11.18
C ASP A 365 -5.01 -16.84 -11.12
N THR A 366 -3.97 -16.81 -10.30
CA THR A 366 -3.10 -15.63 -10.17
C THR A 366 -2.29 -15.42 -11.45
N VAL A 367 -1.64 -16.46 -11.96
CA VAL A 367 -0.85 -16.39 -13.20
C VAL A 367 -1.72 -15.99 -14.38
N ASP A 368 -2.91 -16.58 -14.51
CA ASP A 368 -3.85 -16.23 -15.57
C ASP A 368 -4.31 -14.77 -15.46
N ASN A 369 -4.68 -14.33 -14.25
CA ASN A 369 -5.10 -12.95 -13.99
C ASN A 369 -4.00 -11.94 -14.37
N LEU A 370 -2.77 -12.19 -13.96
CA LEU A 370 -1.62 -11.33 -14.25
C LEU A 370 -1.28 -11.33 -15.75
N THR A 371 -1.24 -12.52 -16.37
CA THR A 371 -0.88 -12.66 -17.79
C THR A 371 -1.91 -12.00 -18.70
N LEU A 372 -3.20 -12.21 -18.42
CA LEU A 372 -4.26 -11.61 -19.21
C LEU A 372 -4.29 -10.08 -19.04
N PHE A 373 -4.12 -9.57 -17.81
CA PHE A 373 -4.01 -8.14 -17.56
C PHE A 373 -2.81 -7.53 -18.29
N ALA A 374 -1.64 -8.17 -18.22
CA ALA A 374 -0.42 -7.70 -18.87
C ALA A 374 -0.57 -7.64 -20.39
N LYS A 375 -1.26 -8.62 -20.98
CA LYS A 375 -1.43 -8.72 -22.42
C LYS A 375 -2.47 -7.73 -22.96
N GLU A 376 -3.62 -7.61 -22.30
CA GLU A 376 -4.80 -6.94 -22.87
C GLU A 376 -5.10 -5.58 -22.23
N VAL A 377 -4.71 -5.34 -20.96
CA VAL A 377 -5.05 -4.12 -20.22
C VAL A 377 -3.84 -3.19 -20.05
N LEU A 378 -2.70 -3.71 -19.63
CA LEU A 378 -1.50 -2.92 -19.32
C LEU A 378 -1.01 -2.06 -20.50
N PRO A 379 -0.93 -2.54 -21.77
CA PRO A 379 -0.49 -1.74 -22.89
C PRO A 379 -1.40 -0.53 -23.15
N ARG A 380 -2.71 -0.72 -22.96
CA ARG A 380 -3.72 0.34 -23.12
C ARG A 380 -3.59 1.40 -22.02
N LEU A 381 -3.38 0.96 -20.75
CA LEU A 381 -3.13 1.88 -19.63
C LEU A 381 -1.83 2.68 -19.79
N THR A 382 -0.80 2.08 -20.37
CA THR A 382 0.46 2.76 -20.65
C THR A 382 0.31 3.88 -21.68
N GLN A 383 -0.60 3.70 -22.65
CA GLN A 383 -0.90 4.68 -23.69
C GLN A 383 -1.99 5.68 -23.27
N TYR A 384 -2.70 5.40 -22.19
CA TYR A 384 -3.76 6.28 -21.68
C TYR A 384 -3.19 7.65 -21.32
N LYS A 385 -3.79 8.72 -21.91
CA LYS A 385 -3.48 10.10 -21.61
C LYS A 385 -4.48 10.62 -20.60
N GLU A 386 -3.96 11.05 -19.48
CA GLU A 386 -4.76 11.63 -18.42
C GLU A 386 -5.48 12.90 -18.88
N PRO A 387 -6.69 13.19 -18.35
CA PRO A 387 -7.35 14.43 -18.60
C PRO A 387 -6.44 15.59 -18.15
N ALA A 388 -6.36 16.66 -18.96
CA ALA A 388 -5.67 17.87 -18.55
C ALA A 388 -6.27 18.33 -17.21
N ALA A 389 -5.41 18.62 -16.23
CA ALA A 389 -5.85 19.07 -14.91
C ALA A 389 -6.87 20.21 -15.10
N ALA A 390 -8.12 19.99 -14.67
CA ALA A 390 -9.13 21.02 -14.70
C ALA A 390 -8.59 22.18 -13.86
N THR A 391 -8.30 23.30 -14.52
CA THR A 391 -8.01 24.56 -13.85
C THR A 391 -9.22 24.87 -13.00
N THR A 392 -9.12 24.66 -11.69
CA THR A 392 -10.11 25.17 -10.74
C THR A 392 -10.15 26.67 -10.92
N ALA A 393 -11.18 27.15 -11.64
CA ALA A 393 -11.50 28.55 -11.66
C ALA A 393 -11.68 28.97 -10.19
N THR A 394 -10.82 29.85 -9.74
CA THR A 394 -10.95 30.58 -8.48
C THR A 394 -12.32 31.22 -8.50
N ALA A 395 -13.27 30.65 -7.74
CA ALA A 395 -14.46 31.40 -7.36
C ALA A 395 -13.98 32.50 -6.42
N ALA A 396 -14.08 33.71 -6.92
CA ALA A 396 -13.83 34.96 -6.21
C ALA A 396 -14.81 35.14 -5.04
#